data_0c9addb8e7d496e48252527ef0a1abe7
#
_entry.id   0c9addb8e7d496e48252527ef0a1abe7
#
_cell.length_a   1.000
_cell.length_b   1.000
_cell.length_c   1.000
_cell.angle_alpha   90.00
_cell.angle_beta   90.00
_cell.angle_gamma   90.00
#
_symmetry.space_group_name_H-M   'P 1'
#
loop_
_entity.id
_entity.type
_entity.pdbx_description
1 polymer ?
#
loop_
_entity_poly.entity_id
_entity_poly.type
_entity_poly.pdbx_seq_one_letter_code
_entity_poly.pdbx_strand_id
1 'polypeptide(L)'
;MPSPSESAVLPRRVALHAAALALTPRWVWGQDATAQDLAGSECIAPSKPGGGFDLTCTLASQAIAKVRPAFAPLRTRYLPGGIGAVAFDRAATGRLDSRHALVAFSSGSLLNIAQGRFGPHPVGAVRWVATLGTDYGVVAVHPQSPFQTLTQLMQALRDSNQRMVFGAGGTLGSQDWMKAALLVRHAGRDPRHMRFVSFEGGGEAIKALVGGHINVFTGDAAEAMKAQAHGAKFRLLAVHSPARLPGALSQVPTATEQATPLVWPTVRGVYMAMGTPPALVSAWTAAFAQAHADPGYAALCQMHGLTPHRLTGAALETYVQASVEEYRQLARELGLRLWKTGTA
;
A
#
# COMPACT_ATOMS: atom_id res chain seq x y z
N MET A 1 64.93 -56.36 73.97
CA MET A 1 65.00 -55.03 74.57
C MET A 1 64.53 -54.03 73.52
N PRO A 2 63.65 -53.20 73.85
CA PRO A 2 62.72 -52.55 72.87
C PRO A 2 63.22 -51.22 72.40
N SER A 3 62.89 -50.85 71.24
CA SER A 3 62.97 -49.49 70.69
C SER A 3 61.59 -48.92 70.49
N PRO A 4 61.42 -47.58 70.63
CA PRO A 4 60.10 -46.92 70.66
C PRO A 4 59.57 -46.57 69.28
N SER A 5 58.30 -46.52 69.28
CA SER A 5 57.42 -46.09 68.14
C SER A 5 57.60 -44.66 67.71
N GLU A 6 57.75 -44.47 66.45
CA GLU A 6 57.55 -43.12 65.80
C GLU A 6 56.13 -42.95 65.24
N SER A 7 55.46 -41.94 65.72
CA SER A 7 54.13 -41.54 65.28
C SER A 7 54.22 -40.70 64.01
N ALA A 8 53.75 -41.23 62.92
CA ALA A 8 53.69 -40.50 61.68
C ALA A 8 52.43 -39.56 61.65
N VAL A 9 52.73 -38.29 61.57
CA VAL A 9 51.69 -37.24 61.39
C VAL A 9 51.35 -37.15 59.90
N LEU A 10 50.11 -37.40 59.57
CA LEU A 10 49.58 -37.23 58.22
C LEU A 10 49.17 -35.75 57.99
N PRO A 11 49.57 -35.11 56.86
CA PRO A 11 49.14 -33.77 56.56
C PRO A 11 47.73 -33.79 55.96
N ARG A 12 46.82 -32.94 56.52
CA ARG A 12 45.51 -32.66 56.01
C ARG A 12 45.61 -31.96 54.62
N ARG A 13 45.27 -32.71 53.57
CA ARG A 13 45.03 -32.09 52.24
C ARG A 13 43.69 -31.37 52.26
N VAL A 14 43.75 -30.04 52.17
CA VAL A 14 42.61 -29.19 51.94
C VAL A 14 42.24 -29.30 50.46
N ALA A 15 41.12 -29.97 50.16
CA ALA A 15 40.56 -30.02 48.83
C ALA A 15 39.83 -28.72 48.55
N LEU A 16 40.46 -27.83 47.78
CA LEU A 16 39.81 -26.67 47.17
C LEU A 16 38.94 -27.17 46.01
N HIS A 17 37.62 -27.21 46.23
CA HIS A 17 36.64 -27.36 45.14
C HIS A 17 36.50 -26.05 44.42
N ALA A 18 37.18 -25.91 43.28
CA ALA A 18 36.91 -24.84 42.31
C ALA A 18 35.56 -25.09 41.64
N ALA A 19 34.53 -24.41 42.09
CA ALA A 19 33.25 -24.34 41.37
C ALA A 19 33.45 -23.53 40.10
N ALA A 20 33.68 -24.22 38.98
CA ALA A 20 33.63 -23.61 37.66
C ALA A 20 32.16 -23.22 37.34
N LEU A 21 31.81 -21.96 37.55
CA LEU A 21 30.61 -21.38 37.00
C LEU A 21 30.72 -21.40 35.47
N ALA A 22 30.09 -22.38 34.85
CA ALA A 22 29.89 -22.41 33.42
C ALA A 22 28.95 -21.26 33.04
N LEU A 23 29.52 -20.13 32.62
CA LEU A 23 28.81 -19.08 31.92
C LEU A 23 28.40 -19.63 30.55
N THR A 24 27.28 -20.32 30.48
CA THR A 24 26.61 -20.59 29.20
C THR A 24 26.19 -19.25 28.63
N PRO A 25 26.61 -18.90 27.40
CA PRO A 25 26.06 -17.72 26.76
C PRO A 25 24.55 -17.93 26.60
N ARG A 26 23.75 -17.21 27.40
CA ARG A 26 22.32 -17.10 27.13
C ARG A 26 22.23 -16.35 25.82
N TRP A 27 22.03 -17.08 24.74
CA TRP A 27 21.49 -16.48 23.51
C TRP A 27 20.19 -15.82 23.92
N VAL A 28 20.20 -14.50 23.95
CA VAL A 28 18.99 -13.71 24.06
C VAL A 28 18.28 -13.92 22.74
N TRP A 29 17.42 -14.94 22.68
CA TRP A 29 16.44 -15.08 21.64
C TRP A 29 15.60 -13.80 21.74
N GLY A 30 15.59 -13.01 20.68
CA GLY A 30 14.75 -11.82 20.63
C GLY A 30 13.36 -12.23 21.09
N GLN A 31 12.81 -11.50 22.06
CA GLN A 31 11.47 -11.77 22.55
C GLN A 31 10.54 -11.67 21.36
N ASP A 32 9.91 -12.78 20.97
CA ASP A 32 8.85 -12.77 19.99
C ASP A 32 7.76 -11.83 20.50
N ALA A 33 7.35 -10.87 19.69
CA ALA A 33 6.27 -9.97 20.05
C ALA A 33 5.02 -10.79 20.37
N THR A 34 4.52 -10.63 21.59
CA THR A 34 3.37 -11.39 22.05
C THR A 34 2.07 -10.85 21.44
N ALA A 35 1.01 -11.65 21.48
CA ALA A 35 -0.32 -11.18 21.06
C ALA A 35 -0.75 -9.94 21.83
N GLN A 36 -0.26 -9.78 23.07
CA GLN A 36 -0.54 -8.63 23.93
C GLN A 36 0.14 -7.35 23.43
N ASP A 37 1.33 -7.46 22.80
CA ASP A 37 2.05 -6.32 22.19
C ASP A 37 1.35 -5.80 20.93
N LEU A 38 0.54 -6.64 20.27
CA LEU A 38 -0.20 -6.31 19.06
C LEU A 38 -1.68 -6.01 19.31
N ALA A 39 -2.18 -6.30 20.52
CA ALA A 39 -3.55 -5.99 20.91
C ALA A 39 -3.81 -4.49 20.88
N GLY A 40 -4.91 -4.09 20.25
CA GLY A 40 -5.28 -2.68 20.11
C GLY A 40 -4.51 -1.92 19.00
N SER A 41 -3.74 -2.63 18.17
CA SER A 41 -3.12 -2.03 16.99
C SER A 41 -4.16 -1.43 16.05
N GLU A 42 -3.73 -0.42 15.30
CA GLU A 42 -4.58 0.29 14.36
C GLU A 42 -3.99 0.26 12.94
N CYS A 43 -4.86 0.44 11.96
CA CYS A 43 -4.46 0.70 10.59
C CYS A 43 -4.78 2.15 10.24
N ILE A 44 -3.74 2.94 9.94
CA ILE A 44 -3.89 4.33 9.53
C ILE A 44 -4.19 4.37 8.04
N ALA A 45 -5.36 4.91 7.69
CA ALA A 45 -5.73 5.26 6.34
C ALA A 45 -5.35 6.73 6.10
N PRO A 46 -4.32 7.04 5.27
CA PRO A 46 -3.87 8.41 5.06
C PRO A 46 -4.76 9.19 4.06
N SER A 47 -6.04 9.13 4.27
CA SER A 47 -7.10 9.80 3.49
C SER A 47 -8.37 9.99 4.33
N LYS A 48 -9.39 10.59 3.73
CA LYS A 48 -10.75 10.54 4.26
C LYS A 48 -11.38 9.15 4.04
N PRO A 49 -12.45 8.80 4.78
CA PRO A 49 -13.18 7.54 4.60
C PRO A 49 -13.65 7.30 3.17
N GLY A 50 -13.73 6.02 2.78
CA GLY A 50 -14.35 5.58 1.52
C GLY A 50 -13.41 5.49 0.33
N GLY A 51 -12.12 5.85 0.47
CA GLY A 51 -11.12 5.72 -0.58
C GLY A 51 -10.28 4.44 -0.48
N GLY A 52 -9.29 4.31 -1.38
CA GLY A 52 -8.46 3.11 -1.49
C GLY A 52 -7.61 2.80 -0.26
N PHE A 53 -7.21 3.77 0.53
CA PHE A 53 -6.50 3.52 1.80
C PHE A 53 -7.42 2.96 2.88
N ASP A 54 -8.67 3.41 2.93
CA ASP A 54 -9.71 2.84 3.79
C ASP A 54 -9.98 1.37 3.42
N LEU A 55 -10.09 1.09 2.12
CA LEU A 55 -10.18 -0.27 1.59
C LEU A 55 -8.98 -1.13 2.00
N THR A 56 -7.76 -0.59 1.92
CA THR A 56 -6.53 -1.28 2.32
C THR A 56 -6.56 -1.66 3.80
N CYS A 57 -6.96 -0.75 4.68
CA CYS A 57 -7.10 -1.01 6.11
C CYS A 57 -8.20 -2.05 6.40
N THR A 58 -9.32 -1.98 5.69
CA THR A 58 -10.41 -2.96 5.81
C THR A 58 -9.92 -4.37 5.43
N LEU A 59 -9.24 -4.50 4.29
CA LEU A 59 -8.69 -5.78 3.84
C LEU A 59 -7.64 -6.32 4.81
N ALA A 60 -6.73 -5.45 5.31
CA ALA A 60 -5.73 -5.83 6.30
C ALA A 60 -6.39 -6.39 7.58
N SER A 61 -7.39 -5.68 8.10
CA SER A 61 -8.12 -6.10 9.30
C SER A 61 -8.81 -7.45 9.12
N GLN A 62 -9.51 -7.66 8.00
CA GLN A 62 -10.20 -8.92 7.71
C GLN A 62 -9.24 -10.08 7.47
N ALA A 63 -8.14 -9.85 6.76
CA ALA A 63 -7.12 -10.86 6.52
C ALA A 63 -6.47 -11.34 7.82
N ILE A 64 -6.13 -10.40 8.70
CA ILE A 64 -5.53 -10.72 10.00
C ILE A 64 -6.54 -11.37 10.96
N ALA A 65 -7.77 -10.91 11.01
CA ALA A 65 -8.81 -11.50 11.85
C ALA A 65 -9.01 -12.99 11.59
N LYS A 66 -8.84 -13.42 10.34
CA LYS A 66 -8.99 -14.80 9.92
C LYS A 66 -7.89 -15.72 10.43
N VAL A 67 -6.64 -15.24 10.47
CA VAL A 67 -5.46 -16.08 10.81
C VAL A 67 -4.88 -15.78 12.19
N ARG A 68 -5.11 -14.59 12.70
CA ARG A 68 -4.64 -14.11 14.01
C ARG A 68 -5.72 -13.32 14.73
N PRO A 69 -6.82 -13.97 15.17
CA PRO A 69 -7.94 -13.26 15.82
C PRO A 69 -7.54 -12.47 17.06
N ALA A 70 -6.47 -12.85 17.74
CA ALA A 70 -5.92 -12.10 18.88
C ALA A 70 -5.34 -10.72 18.50
N PHE A 71 -5.03 -10.46 17.21
CA PHE A 71 -4.54 -9.18 16.68
C PHE A 71 -5.69 -8.31 16.13
N ALA A 72 -6.90 -8.84 16.10
CA ALA A 72 -8.06 -8.19 15.53
C ALA A 72 -9.03 -7.68 16.62
N PRO A 73 -9.90 -6.72 16.29
CA PRO A 73 -9.94 -6.00 15.03
C PRO A 73 -8.88 -4.89 14.95
N LEU A 74 -8.27 -4.72 13.78
CA LEU A 74 -7.48 -3.51 13.51
C LEU A 74 -8.46 -2.34 13.31
N ARG A 75 -8.44 -1.38 14.22
CA ARG A 75 -9.26 -0.17 14.08
C ARG A 75 -8.67 0.73 13.00
N THR A 76 -9.52 1.19 12.08
CA THR A 76 -9.10 2.18 11.08
C THR A 76 -9.07 3.56 11.70
N ARG A 77 -7.93 4.24 11.64
CA ARG A 77 -7.76 5.65 11.98
C ARG A 77 -7.45 6.45 10.71
N TYR A 78 -8.15 7.56 10.52
CA TYR A 78 -7.93 8.40 9.35
C TYR A 78 -6.93 9.51 9.67
N LEU A 79 -5.94 9.69 8.79
CA LEU A 79 -4.92 10.74 8.88
C LEU A 79 -4.76 11.40 7.50
N PRO A 80 -5.74 12.22 7.05
CA PRO A 80 -5.65 12.89 5.77
C PRO A 80 -4.51 13.91 5.74
N GLY A 81 -4.00 14.17 4.54
CA GLY A 81 -2.96 15.17 4.30
C GLY A 81 -2.03 14.77 3.17
N GLY A 82 -2.14 15.49 2.01
CA GLY A 82 -1.30 15.28 0.85
C GLY A 82 -1.29 13.86 0.29
N ILE A 83 -2.44 13.14 0.37
CA ILE A 83 -2.59 11.76 -0.12
C ILE A 83 -1.49 10.84 0.43
N GLY A 84 -1.25 10.92 1.74
CA GLY A 84 -0.26 10.10 2.45
C GLY A 84 1.04 10.81 2.82
N ALA A 85 1.29 12.03 2.34
CA ALA A 85 2.53 12.75 2.64
C ALA A 85 2.74 12.98 4.15
N VAL A 86 1.69 13.42 4.84
CA VAL A 86 1.74 13.65 6.30
C VAL A 86 2.00 12.36 7.07
N ALA A 87 1.34 11.27 6.70
CA ALA A 87 1.52 9.99 7.37
C ALA A 87 2.93 9.44 7.13
N PHE A 88 3.43 9.52 5.89
CA PHE A 88 4.77 9.06 5.54
C PHE A 88 5.86 9.88 6.26
N ASP A 89 5.77 11.22 6.24
CA ASP A 89 6.71 12.09 6.94
C ASP A 89 6.76 11.79 8.45
N ARG A 90 5.60 11.64 9.09
CA ARG A 90 5.53 11.29 10.51
C ARG A 90 6.14 9.91 10.80
N ALA A 91 5.88 8.93 9.93
CA ALA A 91 6.44 7.59 10.06
C ALA A 91 7.97 7.58 9.86
N ALA A 92 8.47 8.31 8.87
CA ALA A 92 9.89 8.42 8.55
C ALA A 92 10.70 9.15 9.63
N THR A 93 10.07 10.13 10.30
CA THR A 93 10.72 10.99 11.30
C THR A 93 10.46 10.56 12.75
N GLY A 94 9.77 9.44 12.98
CA GLY A 94 9.42 8.96 14.32
C GLY A 94 8.36 9.81 15.03
N ARG A 95 7.67 10.69 14.32
CA ARG A 95 6.60 11.54 14.86
C ARG A 95 5.20 10.92 14.74
N LEU A 96 5.11 9.67 14.29
CA LEU A 96 3.87 8.92 14.34
C LEU A 96 3.64 8.51 15.80
N ASP A 97 2.48 8.88 16.35
CA ASP A 97 2.12 8.72 17.76
C ASP A 97 1.84 7.28 18.19
N SER A 98 1.77 6.34 17.27
CA SER A 98 1.56 4.93 17.55
C SER A 98 2.70 4.06 17.00
N ARG A 99 3.40 3.37 17.91
CA ARG A 99 4.45 2.40 17.57
C ARG A 99 3.90 1.10 16.97
N HIS A 100 2.60 0.86 17.12
CA HIS A 100 1.94 -0.38 16.70
C HIS A 100 1.08 -0.17 15.45
N ALA A 101 1.04 1.06 14.92
CA ALA A 101 0.21 1.36 13.76
C ALA A 101 0.82 0.80 12.48
N LEU A 102 -0.02 0.08 11.74
CA LEU A 102 0.17 -0.14 10.32
C LEU A 102 -0.31 1.10 9.57
N VAL A 103 0.36 1.49 8.50
CA VAL A 103 -0.05 2.60 7.65
C VAL A 103 -0.30 2.08 6.26
N ALA A 104 -1.47 2.34 5.71
CA ALA A 104 -1.83 1.92 4.37
C ALA A 104 -1.02 2.69 3.31
N PHE A 105 -0.56 1.99 2.28
CA PHE A 105 0.05 2.58 1.10
C PHE A 105 -0.54 2.01 -0.19
N SER A 106 -0.25 2.67 -1.29
CA SER A 106 -0.52 2.16 -2.64
C SER A 106 0.63 2.49 -3.59
N SER A 107 0.57 1.97 -4.81
CA SER A 107 1.47 2.40 -5.89
C SER A 107 1.53 3.91 -6.04
N GLY A 108 0.43 4.63 -5.75
CA GLY A 108 0.39 6.10 -5.71
C GLY A 108 1.29 6.70 -4.64
N SER A 109 1.46 6.03 -3.50
CA SER A 109 2.42 6.44 -2.47
C SER A 109 3.85 6.31 -2.98
N LEU A 110 4.17 5.18 -3.65
CA LEU A 110 5.50 4.94 -4.24
C LEU A 110 5.81 5.96 -5.35
N LEU A 111 4.81 6.30 -6.17
CA LEU A 111 4.91 7.35 -7.18
C LEU A 111 5.20 8.73 -6.56
N ASN A 112 4.56 9.08 -5.44
CA ASN A 112 4.82 10.34 -4.73
C ASN A 112 6.22 10.36 -4.09
N ILE A 113 6.69 9.23 -3.54
CA ILE A 113 8.07 9.08 -3.06
C ILE A 113 9.06 9.25 -4.23
N ALA A 114 8.78 8.61 -5.38
CA ALA A 114 9.61 8.73 -6.59
C ALA A 114 9.76 10.17 -7.06
N GLN A 115 8.71 10.98 -6.93
CA GLN A 115 8.71 12.40 -7.27
C GLN A 115 9.29 13.30 -6.15
N GLY A 116 9.61 12.76 -4.96
CA GLY A 116 10.04 13.55 -3.79
C GLY A 116 8.93 14.37 -3.14
N ARG A 117 7.66 14.05 -3.42
CA ARG A 117 6.49 14.79 -2.91
C ARG A 117 6.16 14.49 -1.45
N PHE A 118 6.67 13.39 -0.93
CA PHE A 118 6.52 13.01 0.48
C PHE A 118 7.65 13.56 1.37
N GLY A 119 8.38 14.56 0.88
CA GLY A 119 9.52 15.15 1.56
C GLY A 119 10.86 14.52 1.15
N PRO A 120 11.96 14.91 1.76
CA PRO A 120 13.30 14.46 1.40
C PRO A 120 13.64 13.08 1.99
N HIS A 121 12.65 12.21 2.14
CA HIS A 121 12.84 10.90 2.74
C HIS A 121 13.10 9.85 1.66
N PRO A 122 14.12 8.97 1.83
CA PRO A 122 14.33 7.84 0.94
C PRO A 122 13.21 6.79 1.10
N VAL A 123 13.07 5.93 0.12
CA VAL A 123 12.07 4.85 0.15
C VAL A 123 12.23 3.91 1.36
N GLY A 124 13.46 3.75 1.86
CA GLY A 124 13.78 2.97 3.06
C GLY A 124 13.53 3.68 4.39
N ALA A 125 12.94 4.89 4.40
CA ALA A 125 12.69 5.65 5.64
C ALA A 125 11.50 5.10 6.47
N VAL A 126 10.89 4.00 6.06
CA VAL A 126 9.83 3.29 6.78
C VAL A 126 10.09 1.78 6.74
N ARG A 127 9.32 1.00 7.50
CA ARG A 127 9.39 -0.47 7.51
C ARG A 127 8.26 -1.04 6.67
N TRP A 128 8.56 -1.52 5.47
CA TRP A 128 7.59 -2.17 4.60
C TRP A 128 7.21 -3.53 5.17
N VAL A 129 5.91 -3.83 5.31
CA VAL A 129 5.41 -5.02 6.00
C VAL A 129 4.81 -6.02 5.03
N ALA A 130 3.80 -5.62 4.27
CA ALA A 130 3.13 -6.51 3.32
C ALA A 130 2.46 -5.73 2.19
N THR A 131 2.41 -6.33 1.00
CA THR A 131 1.37 -6.00 0.01
C THR A 131 0.15 -6.86 0.28
N LEU A 132 -1.03 -6.41 -0.15
CA LEU A 132 -2.29 -7.12 0.10
C LEU A 132 -3.00 -7.52 -1.19
N GLY A 133 -3.10 -6.61 -2.13
CA GLY A 133 -3.78 -6.89 -3.40
C GLY A 133 -3.44 -5.85 -4.44
N THR A 134 -3.76 -6.20 -5.69
CA THR A 134 -3.66 -5.30 -6.83
C THR A 134 -5.06 -4.88 -7.24
N ASP A 135 -5.26 -3.59 -7.31
CA ASP A 135 -6.38 -2.91 -7.95
C ASP A 135 -5.98 -2.47 -9.36
N TYR A 136 -6.91 -2.03 -10.15
CA TYR A 136 -6.63 -1.52 -11.50
C TYR A 136 -7.38 -0.21 -11.75
N GLY A 137 -6.78 0.64 -12.56
CA GLY A 137 -7.43 1.87 -12.99
C GLY A 137 -8.72 1.62 -13.76
N VAL A 138 -9.61 2.61 -13.73
CA VAL A 138 -10.84 2.61 -14.54
C VAL A 138 -11.03 3.94 -15.24
N VAL A 139 -11.84 3.92 -16.30
CA VAL A 139 -12.44 5.12 -16.90
C VAL A 139 -13.93 5.05 -16.70
N ALA A 140 -14.50 6.06 -16.06
CA ALA A 140 -15.93 6.16 -15.87
C ALA A 140 -16.46 7.52 -16.30
N VAL A 141 -17.74 7.54 -16.75
CA VAL A 141 -18.45 8.75 -17.18
C VAL A 141 -19.84 8.81 -16.55
N HIS A 142 -20.42 10.00 -16.51
CA HIS A 142 -21.81 10.19 -16.08
C HIS A 142 -22.77 9.31 -16.92
N PRO A 143 -23.90 8.80 -16.38
CA PRO A 143 -24.81 7.94 -17.14
C PRO A 143 -25.36 8.61 -18.40
N GLN A 144 -25.54 9.92 -18.38
CA GLN A 144 -26.02 10.73 -19.52
C GLN A 144 -24.90 11.17 -20.46
N SER A 145 -23.65 10.74 -20.22
CA SER A 145 -22.55 11.04 -21.14
C SER A 145 -22.85 10.45 -22.53
N PRO A 146 -22.50 11.16 -23.63
CA PRO A 146 -22.65 10.63 -24.97
C PRO A 146 -21.74 9.42 -25.23
N PHE A 147 -20.70 9.24 -24.40
CA PHE A 147 -19.74 8.15 -24.59
C PHE A 147 -20.25 6.83 -24.00
N GLN A 148 -20.37 5.82 -24.86
CA GLN A 148 -20.75 4.46 -24.48
C GLN A 148 -19.53 3.54 -24.35
N THR A 149 -18.43 3.90 -25.01
CA THR A 149 -17.17 3.12 -25.04
C THR A 149 -15.96 4.03 -24.82
N LEU A 150 -14.84 3.43 -24.41
CA LEU A 150 -13.57 4.17 -24.35
C LEU A 150 -13.14 4.65 -25.73
N THR A 151 -13.37 3.86 -26.78
CA THR A 151 -13.06 4.24 -28.17
C THR A 151 -13.74 5.55 -28.55
N GLN A 152 -15.02 5.75 -28.20
CA GLN A 152 -15.74 7.02 -28.48
C GLN A 152 -15.14 8.18 -27.68
N LEU A 153 -14.79 7.98 -26.42
CA LEU A 153 -14.12 9.00 -25.61
C LEU A 153 -12.75 9.35 -26.21
N MET A 154 -11.97 8.35 -26.63
CA MET A 154 -10.65 8.56 -27.24
C MET A 154 -10.75 9.30 -28.57
N GLN A 155 -11.76 9.01 -29.38
CA GLN A 155 -12.02 9.77 -30.61
C GLN A 155 -12.33 11.23 -30.30
N ALA A 156 -13.22 11.49 -29.37
CA ALA A 156 -13.56 12.86 -28.97
C ALA A 156 -12.35 13.63 -28.39
N LEU A 157 -11.44 12.95 -27.70
CA LEU A 157 -10.17 13.54 -27.24
C LEU A 157 -9.24 13.91 -28.41
N ARG A 158 -9.23 13.12 -29.50
CA ARG A 158 -8.44 13.43 -30.73
C ARG A 158 -9.00 14.63 -31.49
N ASP A 159 -10.30 14.68 -31.64
CA ASP A 159 -11.02 15.70 -32.45
C ASP A 159 -11.06 17.07 -31.81
N SER A 160 -10.79 17.17 -30.59
CA SER A 160 -10.18 18.21 -29.82
C SER A 160 -10.75 19.54 -29.46
N ASN A 161 -11.91 19.90 -29.66
CA ASN A 161 -12.45 21.15 -29.07
C ASN A 161 -13.33 20.89 -27.83
N GLN A 162 -13.55 19.66 -27.48
CA GLN A 162 -14.34 19.33 -26.28
C GLN A 162 -13.51 19.54 -25.02
N ARG A 163 -13.96 20.45 -24.20
CA ARG A 163 -13.36 20.80 -22.91
C ARG A 163 -13.71 19.74 -21.86
N MET A 164 -13.20 18.52 -22.02
CA MET A 164 -13.40 17.46 -21.02
C MET A 164 -12.67 17.78 -19.73
N VAL A 165 -13.38 17.65 -18.62
CA VAL A 165 -12.83 17.78 -17.27
C VAL A 165 -12.63 16.39 -16.72
N PHE A 166 -11.38 16.01 -16.51
CA PHE A 166 -11.01 14.81 -15.78
C PHE A 166 -11.00 15.08 -14.28
N GLY A 167 -11.30 14.09 -13.47
CA GLY A 167 -11.18 14.22 -12.03
C GLY A 167 -10.95 12.89 -11.36
N ALA A 168 -10.12 12.90 -10.35
CA ALA A 168 -9.87 11.74 -9.49
C ALA A 168 -9.10 12.15 -8.21
N GLY A 169 -8.70 11.18 -7.41
CA GLY A 169 -7.94 11.42 -6.20
C GLY A 169 -6.54 11.96 -6.47
N GLY A 170 -6.08 12.89 -5.65
CA GLY A 170 -4.74 13.45 -5.73
C GLY A 170 -4.58 14.61 -6.70
N THR A 171 -3.40 15.18 -6.71
CA THR A 171 -3.03 16.36 -7.49
C THR A 171 -2.37 16.00 -8.82
N LEU A 172 -1.98 17.03 -9.58
CA LEU A 172 -1.12 16.88 -10.78
C LEU A 172 0.07 15.95 -10.47
N GLY A 173 0.27 14.91 -11.29
CA GLY A 173 1.31 13.90 -11.09
C GLY A 173 0.96 12.79 -10.11
N SER A 174 -0.26 12.75 -9.52
CA SER A 174 -0.75 11.57 -8.79
C SER A 174 -0.98 10.40 -9.75
N GLN A 175 -1.15 9.18 -9.20
CA GLN A 175 -1.44 8.00 -10.04
C GLN A 175 -2.71 8.19 -10.90
N ASP A 176 -3.73 8.84 -10.37
CA ASP A 176 -4.98 9.04 -11.10
C ASP A 176 -4.82 10.10 -12.20
N TRP A 177 -4.06 11.15 -11.92
CA TRP A 177 -3.64 12.09 -12.95
C TRP A 177 -2.82 11.41 -14.05
N MET A 178 -1.89 10.51 -13.67
CA MET A 178 -1.08 9.74 -14.62
C MET A 178 -1.95 8.92 -15.57
N LYS A 179 -2.98 8.23 -15.06
CA LYS A 179 -3.94 7.47 -15.87
C LYS A 179 -4.63 8.38 -16.89
N ALA A 180 -5.13 9.53 -16.45
CA ALA A 180 -5.73 10.53 -17.33
C ALA A 180 -4.71 11.07 -18.36
N ALA A 181 -3.51 11.42 -17.91
CA ALA A 181 -2.44 11.93 -18.77
C ALA A 181 -2.03 10.95 -19.86
N LEU A 182 -1.96 9.66 -19.52
CA LEU A 182 -1.67 8.61 -20.48
C LEU A 182 -2.77 8.44 -21.53
N LEU A 183 -4.05 8.55 -21.15
CA LEU A 183 -5.17 8.56 -22.09
C LEU A 183 -5.08 9.76 -23.04
N VAL A 184 -4.83 10.96 -22.52
CA VAL A 184 -4.69 12.20 -23.31
C VAL A 184 -3.50 12.10 -24.25
N ARG A 185 -2.34 11.59 -23.79
CA ARG A 185 -1.16 11.33 -24.62
C ARG A 185 -1.44 10.30 -25.71
N HIS A 186 -2.20 9.25 -25.42
CA HIS A 186 -2.61 8.22 -26.37
C HIS A 186 -3.55 8.78 -27.47
N ALA A 187 -4.31 9.82 -27.13
CA ALA A 187 -5.10 10.57 -28.09
C ALA A 187 -4.25 11.57 -28.94
N GLY A 188 -2.93 11.60 -28.79
CA GLY A 188 -2.04 12.52 -29.50
C GLY A 188 -2.06 13.95 -28.96
N ARG A 189 -2.48 14.14 -27.72
CA ARG A 189 -2.59 15.45 -27.05
C ARG A 189 -1.57 15.62 -25.94
N ASP A 190 -1.24 16.86 -25.65
CA ASP A 190 -0.34 17.19 -24.54
C ASP A 190 -1.10 17.16 -23.20
N PRO A 191 -0.74 16.25 -22.27
CA PRO A 191 -1.38 16.14 -20.97
C PRO A 191 -1.30 17.40 -20.11
N ARG A 192 -0.33 18.28 -20.37
CA ARG A 192 -0.16 19.55 -19.63
C ARG A 192 -1.33 20.52 -19.85
N HIS A 193 -2.05 20.37 -20.94
CA HIS A 193 -3.23 21.16 -21.25
C HIS A 193 -4.54 20.49 -20.82
N MET A 194 -4.48 19.31 -20.20
CA MET A 194 -5.65 18.60 -19.68
C MET A 194 -6.28 19.37 -18.51
N ARG A 195 -7.60 19.51 -18.54
CA ARG A 195 -8.34 19.99 -17.37
C ARG A 195 -8.52 18.87 -16.39
N PHE A 196 -7.92 19.02 -15.21
CA PHE A 196 -7.99 18.02 -14.15
C PHE A 196 -8.43 18.68 -12.84
N VAL A 197 -9.44 18.11 -12.19
CA VAL A 197 -9.89 18.51 -10.86
C VAL A 197 -9.40 17.48 -9.84
N SER A 198 -8.68 17.96 -8.85
CA SER A 198 -8.11 17.18 -7.76
C SER A 198 -9.10 17.05 -6.61
N PHE A 199 -9.22 15.83 -6.06
CA PHE A 199 -10.00 15.51 -4.88
C PHE A 199 -9.11 14.83 -3.82
N GLU A 200 -9.54 14.84 -2.55
CA GLU A 200 -8.81 14.15 -1.47
C GLU A 200 -8.85 12.59 -1.59
N GLY A 201 -9.71 12.06 -2.47
CA GLY A 201 -9.80 10.63 -2.76
C GLY A 201 -10.86 10.34 -3.82
N GLY A 202 -10.86 9.10 -4.34
CA GLY A 202 -11.75 8.68 -5.41
C GLY A 202 -13.24 8.76 -5.03
N GLY A 203 -13.60 8.58 -3.77
CA GLY A 203 -14.98 8.69 -3.33
C GLY A 203 -15.57 10.10 -3.51
N GLU A 204 -14.79 11.17 -3.29
CA GLU A 204 -15.22 12.55 -3.58
C GLU A 204 -15.30 12.82 -5.08
N ALA A 205 -14.32 12.29 -5.84
CA ALA A 205 -14.31 12.41 -7.30
C ALA A 205 -15.53 11.72 -7.96
N ILE A 206 -15.93 10.54 -7.46
CA ILE A 206 -17.12 9.83 -7.92
C ILE A 206 -18.38 10.64 -7.63
N LYS A 207 -18.50 11.28 -6.46
CA LYS A 207 -19.62 12.19 -6.17
C LYS A 207 -19.66 13.36 -7.16
N ALA A 208 -18.51 13.93 -7.51
CA ALA A 208 -18.41 14.99 -8.49
C ALA A 208 -18.79 14.51 -9.91
N LEU A 209 -18.45 13.26 -10.27
CA LEU A 209 -18.88 12.64 -11.53
C LEU A 209 -20.39 12.49 -11.59
N VAL A 210 -21.00 11.93 -10.54
CA VAL A 210 -22.45 11.72 -10.42
C VAL A 210 -23.20 13.06 -10.41
N GLY A 211 -22.60 14.10 -9.82
CA GLY A 211 -23.15 15.47 -9.83
C GLY A 211 -22.91 16.24 -11.12
N GLY A 212 -22.24 15.65 -12.13
CA GLY A 212 -21.96 16.32 -13.41
C GLY A 212 -20.88 17.40 -13.35
N HIS A 213 -20.12 17.51 -12.26
CA HIS A 213 -19.06 18.51 -12.09
C HIS A 213 -17.76 18.14 -12.82
N ILE A 214 -17.56 16.87 -13.13
CA ILE A 214 -16.49 16.35 -14.00
C ILE A 214 -17.10 15.46 -15.06
N ASN A 215 -16.39 15.32 -16.20
CA ASN A 215 -16.88 14.52 -17.32
C ASN A 215 -16.35 13.07 -17.27
N VAL A 216 -15.11 12.89 -16.80
CA VAL A 216 -14.40 11.62 -16.81
C VAL A 216 -13.73 11.39 -15.45
N PHE A 217 -13.98 10.26 -14.86
CA PHE A 217 -13.30 9.77 -13.66
C PHE A 217 -12.23 8.75 -14.07
N THR A 218 -11.02 8.89 -13.53
CA THR A 218 -9.87 8.01 -13.80
C THR A 218 -9.24 7.45 -12.50
N GLY A 219 -10.08 7.02 -11.56
CA GLY A 219 -9.63 6.40 -10.31
C GLY A 219 -9.41 4.89 -10.42
N ASP A 220 -9.71 4.16 -9.35
CA ASP A 220 -9.48 2.73 -9.24
C ASP A 220 -10.79 1.92 -9.28
N ALA A 221 -10.71 0.67 -9.76
CA ALA A 221 -11.85 -0.22 -10.00
C ALA A 221 -12.59 -0.59 -8.69
N ALA A 222 -11.86 -0.88 -7.63
CA ALA A 222 -12.47 -1.25 -6.35
C ALA A 222 -13.27 -0.10 -5.72
N GLU A 223 -12.80 1.14 -5.85
CA GLU A 223 -13.54 2.32 -5.39
C GLU A 223 -14.82 2.52 -6.21
N ALA A 224 -14.72 2.36 -7.53
CA ALA A 224 -15.86 2.45 -8.43
C ALA A 224 -16.90 1.37 -8.12
N MET A 225 -16.48 0.13 -7.96
CA MET A 225 -17.34 -1.00 -7.58
C MET A 225 -18.03 -0.75 -6.23
N LYS A 226 -17.30 -0.31 -5.22
CA LYS A 226 -17.84 0.04 -3.90
C LYS A 226 -18.89 1.14 -4.01
N ALA A 227 -18.62 2.20 -4.78
CA ALA A 227 -19.58 3.29 -4.97
C ALA A 227 -20.86 2.82 -5.68
N GLN A 228 -20.76 1.98 -6.70
CA GLN A 228 -21.93 1.41 -7.38
C GLN A 228 -22.76 0.53 -6.44
N ALA A 229 -22.10 -0.29 -5.62
CA ALA A 229 -22.77 -1.10 -4.60
C ALA A 229 -23.54 -0.25 -3.57
N HIS A 230 -23.10 1.00 -3.33
CA HIS A 230 -23.79 1.98 -2.50
C HIS A 230 -24.78 2.88 -3.29
N GLY A 231 -25.13 2.53 -4.52
CA GLY A 231 -26.15 3.19 -5.30
C GLY A 231 -25.67 4.32 -6.20
N ALA A 232 -24.37 4.61 -6.28
CA ALA A 232 -23.85 5.61 -7.23
C ALA A 232 -24.06 5.14 -8.67
N LYS A 233 -24.63 6.02 -9.51
CA LYS A 233 -24.92 5.71 -10.91
C LYS A 233 -23.94 6.39 -11.84
N PHE A 234 -23.13 5.61 -12.53
CA PHE A 234 -22.20 6.04 -13.58
C PHE A 234 -21.91 4.85 -14.51
N ARG A 235 -21.33 5.13 -15.68
CA ARG A 235 -20.95 4.10 -16.65
C ARG A 235 -19.45 3.91 -16.61
N LEU A 236 -19.01 2.65 -16.44
CA LEU A 236 -17.63 2.23 -16.64
C LEU A 236 -17.40 1.99 -18.12
N LEU A 237 -16.43 2.70 -18.71
CA LEU A 237 -16.05 2.52 -20.11
C LEU A 237 -14.96 1.48 -20.30
N ALA A 238 -14.02 1.42 -19.36
CA ALA A 238 -12.92 0.46 -19.41
C ALA A 238 -12.29 0.23 -18.04
N VAL A 239 -11.63 -0.92 -17.89
CA VAL A 239 -10.64 -1.19 -16.84
C VAL A 239 -9.23 -1.18 -17.44
N HIS A 240 -8.25 -0.72 -16.67
CA HIS A 240 -6.83 -0.69 -17.06
C HIS A 240 -6.09 -1.96 -16.60
N SER A 241 -6.72 -3.11 -16.71
CA SER A 241 -6.15 -4.42 -16.39
C SER A 241 -5.71 -5.15 -17.67
N PRO A 242 -4.78 -6.11 -17.57
CA PRO A 242 -4.33 -6.89 -18.75
C PRO A 242 -5.44 -7.80 -19.30
N ALA A 243 -6.41 -8.19 -18.49
CA ALA A 243 -7.59 -8.95 -18.84
C ALA A 243 -8.80 -8.41 -18.08
N ARG A 244 -10.02 -8.76 -18.49
CA ARG A 244 -11.27 -8.39 -17.79
C ARG A 244 -11.22 -8.85 -16.35
N LEU A 245 -11.69 -7.99 -15.45
CA LEU A 245 -11.76 -8.30 -14.02
C LEU A 245 -12.95 -9.23 -13.74
N PRO A 246 -12.84 -10.13 -12.76
CA PRO A 246 -13.93 -11.04 -12.42
C PRO A 246 -15.08 -10.34 -11.68
N GLY A 247 -16.19 -11.08 -11.46
CA GLY A 247 -17.33 -10.62 -10.65
C GLY A 247 -18.10 -9.48 -11.29
N ALA A 248 -18.42 -8.46 -10.53
CA ALA A 248 -19.24 -7.32 -10.96
C ALA A 248 -18.66 -6.54 -12.15
N LEU A 249 -17.34 -6.63 -12.37
CA LEU A 249 -16.65 -5.94 -13.44
C LEU A 249 -16.39 -6.80 -14.69
N SER A 250 -16.86 -8.04 -14.72
CA SER A 250 -16.59 -9.00 -15.82
C SER A 250 -17.11 -8.52 -17.19
N GLN A 251 -18.13 -7.67 -17.21
CA GLN A 251 -18.68 -7.11 -18.44
C GLN A 251 -17.99 -5.83 -18.87
N VAL A 252 -17.12 -5.24 -18.04
CA VAL A 252 -16.40 -4.03 -18.40
C VAL A 252 -15.17 -4.41 -19.23
N PRO A 253 -15.07 -3.94 -20.50
CA PRO A 253 -13.93 -4.27 -21.34
C PRO A 253 -12.65 -3.62 -20.82
N THR A 254 -11.51 -4.20 -21.17
CA THR A 254 -10.22 -3.56 -20.89
C THR A 254 -9.97 -2.39 -21.85
N ALA A 255 -9.09 -1.49 -21.47
CA ALA A 255 -8.65 -0.40 -22.36
C ALA A 255 -7.97 -0.98 -23.62
N THR A 256 -7.21 -2.08 -23.48
CA THR A 256 -6.53 -2.77 -24.58
C THR A 256 -7.51 -3.37 -25.58
N GLU A 257 -8.63 -3.98 -25.11
CA GLU A 257 -9.71 -4.48 -26.00
C GLU A 257 -10.33 -3.36 -26.85
N GLN A 258 -10.20 -2.11 -26.41
CA GLN A 258 -10.70 -0.92 -27.10
C GLN A 258 -9.59 -0.10 -27.78
N ALA A 259 -8.54 -0.77 -28.24
CA ALA A 259 -7.40 -0.19 -28.96
C ALA A 259 -6.67 0.95 -28.22
N THR A 260 -6.76 0.94 -26.89
CA THR A 260 -6.02 1.86 -26.02
C THR A 260 -5.14 1.01 -25.08
N PRO A 261 -3.88 0.72 -25.45
CA PRO A 261 -3.02 -0.18 -24.68
C PRO A 261 -2.54 0.50 -23.39
N LEU A 262 -3.39 0.57 -22.40
CA LEU A 262 -3.13 1.13 -21.09
C LEU A 262 -3.44 0.10 -20.01
N VAL A 263 -2.39 -0.36 -19.35
CA VAL A 263 -2.47 -1.19 -18.15
C VAL A 263 -1.91 -0.39 -16.97
N TRP A 264 -2.69 -0.28 -15.90
CA TRP A 264 -2.28 0.47 -14.71
C TRP A 264 -2.65 -0.29 -13.43
N PRO A 265 -1.73 -1.11 -12.90
CA PRO A 265 -1.92 -1.78 -11.61
C PRO A 265 -1.71 -0.81 -10.46
N THR A 266 -2.55 -0.91 -9.45
CA THR A 266 -2.43 -0.19 -8.17
C THR A 266 -2.25 -1.21 -7.06
N VAL A 267 -1.01 -1.52 -6.71
CA VAL A 267 -0.70 -2.41 -5.58
C VAL A 267 -0.98 -1.68 -4.28
N ARG A 268 -1.67 -2.36 -3.36
CA ARG A 268 -2.03 -1.88 -2.03
C ARG A 268 -1.33 -2.68 -0.96
N GLY A 269 -0.92 -2.03 0.12
CA GLY A 269 -0.19 -2.69 1.19
C GLY A 269 -0.08 -1.83 2.45
N VAL A 270 0.75 -2.28 3.37
CA VAL A 270 0.97 -1.62 4.66
C VAL A 270 2.46 -1.53 5.01
N TYR A 271 2.81 -0.43 5.68
CA TYR A 271 4.13 -0.21 6.26
C TYR A 271 3.99 0.22 7.72
N MET A 272 5.09 0.27 8.45
CA MET A 272 5.20 0.80 9.82
C MET A 272 6.26 1.90 9.89
N ALA A 273 6.22 2.69 10.96
CA ALA A 273 7.21 3.73 11.21
C ALA A 273 8.63 3.16 11.33
N MET A 274 9.65 3.95 10.94
CA MET A 274 11.06 3.55 11.04
C MET A 274 11.45 3.13 12.46
N GLY A 275 10.94 3.81 13.49
CA GLY A 275 11.22 3.54 14.90
C GLY A 275 10.47 2.35 15.50
N THR A 276 9.69 1.60 14.71
CA THR A 276 9.00 0.40 15.20
C THR A 276 10.01 -0.67 15.58
N PRO A 277 9.89 -1.31 16.77
CA PRO A 277 10.76 -2.39 17.17
C PRO A 277 10.79 -3.54 16.14
N PRO A 278 11.98 -4.07 15.79
CA PRO A 278 12.10 -5.14 14.78
C PRO A 278 11.23 -6.36 15.06
N ALA A 279 11.05 -6.73 16.33
CA ALA A 279 10.18 -7.85 16.74
C ALA A 279 8.71 -7.63 16.32
N LEU A 280 8.20 -6.40 16.44
CA LEU A 280 6.83 -6.06 15.99
C LEU A 280 6.71 -6.09 14.47
N VAL A 281 7.71 -5.58 13.75
CA VAL A 281 7.73 -5.66 12.28
C VAL A 281 7.73 -7.12 11.84
N SER A 282 8.57 -7.96 12.45
CA SER A 282 8.62 -9.40 12.15
C SER A 282 7.31 -10.11 12.46
N ALA A 283 6.66 -9.79 13.59
CA ALA A 283 5.38 -10.38 13.96
C ALA A 283 4.27 -10.04 12.95
N TRP A 284 4.19 -8.78 12.51
CA TRP A 284 3.24 -8.37 11.48
C TRP A 284 3.55 -9.00 10.12
N THR A 285 4.83 -9.04 9.73
CA THR A 285 5.27 -9.69 8.49
C THR A 285 4.88 -11.17 8.47
N ALA A 286 5.11 -11.89 9.57
CA ALA A 286 4.71 -13.29 9.71
C ALA A 286 3.18 -13.47 9.69
N ALA A 287 2.42 -12.58 10.34
CA ALA A 287 0.96 -12.63 10.32
C ALA A 287 0.40 -12.43 8.91
N PHE A 288 0.93 -11.48 8.13
CA PHE A 288 0.51 -11.30 6.74
C PHE A 288 0.98 -12.45 5.85
N ALA A 289 2.16 -13.00 6.04
CA ALA A 289 2.60 -14.20 5.30
C ALA A 289 1.63 -15.37 5.55
N GLN A 290 1.17 -15.56 6.78
CA GLN A 290 0.16 -16.55 7.12
C GLN A 290 -1.19 -16.24 6.45
N ALA A 291 -1.63 -14.98 6.44
CA ALA A 291 -2.86 -14.57 5.74
C ALA A 291 -2.77 -14.82 4.24
N HIS A 292 -1.62 -14.55 3.62
CA HIS A 292 -1.38 -14.82 2.20
C HIS A 292 -1.45 -16.32 1.85
N ALA A 293 -1.08 -17.19 2.77
CA ALA A 293 -1.13 -18.64 2.60
C ALA A 293 -2.54 -19.22 2.83
N ASP A 294 -3.46 -18.44 3.43
CA ASP A 294 -4.83 -18.90 3.66
C ASP A 294 -5.56 -19.16 2.33
N PRO A 295 -6.18 -20.35 2.14
CA PRO A 295 -6.90 -20.68 0.91
C PRO A 295 -8.02 -19.69 0.55
N GLY A 296 -8.65 -19.06 1.53
CA GLY A 296 -9.71 -18.09 1.32
C GLY A 296 -9.22 -16.65 1.06
N TYR A 297 -7.88 -16.41 1.05
CA TYR A 297 -7.36 -15.07 0.82
C TYR A 297 -7.71 -14.50 -0.56
N ALA A 298 -7.70 -15.35 -1.59
CA ALA A 298 -8.08 -14.92 -2.93
C ALA A 298 -9.55 -14.47 -3.00
N ALA A 299 -10.46 -15.22 -2.37
CA ALA A 299 -11.87 -14.85 -2.30
C ALA A 299 -12.07 -13.55 -1.51
N LEU A 300 -11.31 -13.36 -0.42
CA LEU A 300 -11.34 -12.12 0.35
C LEU A 300 -10.92 -10.92 -0.50
N CYS A 301 -9.85 -11.03 -1.29
CA CYS A 301 -9.43 -9.98 -2.21
C CYS A 301 -10.53 -9.68 -3.25
N GLN A 302 -11.10 -10.72 -3.85
CA GLN A 302 -12.16 -10.58 -4.89
C GLN A 302 -13.41 -9.87 -4.36
N MET A 303 -13.83 -10.13 -3.12
CA MET A 303 -14.95 -9.41 -2.50
C MET A 303 -14.72 -7.89 -2.47
N HIS A 304 -13.47 -7.47 -2.46
CA HIS A 304 -13.07 -6.06 -2.48
C HIS A 304 -12.67 -5.55 -3.87
N GLY A 305 -12.88 -6.34 -4.93
CA GLY A 305 -12.50 -5.97 -6.31
C GLY A 305 -10.99 -6.00 -6.57
N LEU A 306 -10.24 -6.72 -5.76
CA LEU A 306 -8.79 -6.84 -5.85
C LEU A 306 -8.36 -8.22 -6.32
N THR A 307 -7.20 -8.30 -6.97
CA THR A 307 -6.47 -9.55 -7.17
C THR A 307 -5.39 -9.70 -6.08
N PRO A 308 -5.12 -10.91 -5.56
CA PRO A 308 -4.11 -11.10 -4.53
C PRO A 308 -2.73 -10.64 -4.97
N HIS A 309 -2.03 -9.91 -4.10
CA HIS A 309 -0.61 -9.57 -4.25
C HIS A 309 0.09 -9.90 -2.93
N ARG A 310 1.06 -10.83 -2.94
CA ARG A 310 1.51 -11.54 -1.74
C ARG A 310 3.02 -11.36 -1.50
N LEU A 311 3.48 -10.11 -1.31
CA LEU A 311 4.88 -9.83 -0.99
C LEU A 311 5.03 -9.42 0.47
N THR A 312 6.08 -9.94 1.11
CA THR A 312 6.55 -9.57 2.45
C THR A 312 8.08 -9.61 2.49
N GLY A 313 8.70 -9.03 3.50
CA GLY A 313 10.15 -9.10 3.71
C GLY A 313 10.97 -8.59 2.51
N ALA A 314 12.09 -9.25 2.21
CA ALA A 314 13.03 -8.83 1.18
C ALA A 314 12.41 -8.72 -0.23
N ALA A 315 11.47 -9.60 -0.57
CA ALA A 315 10.76 -9.52 -1.85
C ALA A 315 9.94 -8.24 -1.97
N LEU A 316 9.31 -7.79 -0.88
CA LEU A 316 8.59 -6.52 -0.85
C LEU A 316 9.54 -5.33 -0.94
N GLU A 317 10.66 -5.35 -0.25
CA GLU A 317 11.65 -4.26 -0.30
C GLU A 317 12.20 -4.10 -1.71
N THR A 318 12.55 -5.21 -2.38
CA THR A 318 12.98 -5.21 -3.79
C THR A 318 11.91 -4.62 -4.71
N TYR A 319 10.66 -5.06 -4.54
CA TYR A 319 9.52 -4.56 -5.31
C TYR A 319 9.33 -3.05 -5.14
N VAL A 320 9.37 -2.55 -3.92
CA VAL A 320 9.17 -1.13 -3.60
C VAL A 320 10.28 -0.26 -4.21
N GLN A 321 11.54 -0.69 -4.10
CA GLN A 321 12.69 0.01 -4.68
C GLN A 321 12.59 0.07 -6.21
N ALA A 322 12.30 -1.06 -6.85
CA ALA A 322 12.14 -1.13 -8.31
C ALA A 322 10.98 -0.25 -8.79
N SER A 323 9.83 -0.31 -8.09
CA SER A 323 8.65 0.52 -8.43
C SER A 323 8.94 2.02 -8.32
N VAL A 324 9.68 2.45 -7.28
CA VAL A 324 10.03 3.86 -7.12
C VAL A 324 10.92 4.34 -8.28
N GLU A 325 11.87 3.54 -8.74
CA GLU A 325 12.73 3.92 -9.88
C GLU A 325 11.95 3.95 -11.20
N GLU A 326 11.10 2.96 -11.45
CA GLU A 326 10.21 2.94 -12.61
C GLU A 326 9.30 4.18 -12.65
N TYR A 327 8.67 4.54 -11.53
CA TYR A 327 7.84 5.73 -11.45
C TYR A 327 8.63 7.03 -11.60
N ARG A 328 9.88 7.06 -11.15
CA ARG A 328 10.76 8.20 -11.35
C ARG A 328 11.06 8.41 -12.84
N GLN A 329 11.32 7.34 -13.56
CA GLN A 329 11.52 7.39 -15.01
C GLN A 329 10.25 7.86 -15.72
N LEU A 330 9.09 7.28 -15.42
CA LEU A 330 7.81 7.67 -16.01
C LEU A 330 7.48 9.15 -15.75
N ALA A 331 7.76 9.65 -14.54
CA ALA A 331 7.57 11.07 -14.22
C ALA A 331 8.45 11.98 -15.09
N ARG A 332 9.71 11.59 -15.33
CA ARG A 332 10.61 12.33 -16.26
C ARG A 332 10.06 12.35 -17.70
N GLU A 333 9.59 11.20 -18.18
CA GLU A 333 9.01 11.06 -19.54
C GLU A 333 7.78 11.94 -19.75
N LEU A 334 7.00 12.15 -18.69
CA LEU A 334 5.83 13.04 -18.72
C LEU A 334 6.16 14.51 -18.39
N GLY A 335 7.44 14.84 -18.25
CA GLY A 335 7.90 16.20 -17.97
C GLY A 335 7.50 16.72 -16.60
N LEU A 336 7.25 15.83 -15.63
CA LEU A 336 6.89 16.22 -14.27
C LEU A 336 8.12 16.68 -13.47
N ARG A 337 7.90 17.64 -12.60
CA ARG A 337 8.94 18.10 -11.67
C ARG A 337 9.25 17.00 -10.66
N LEU A 338 10.53 16.67 -10.52
CA LEU A 338 11.05 15.84 -9.46
C LEU A 338 11.70 16.73 -8.39
N TRP A 339 11.36 16.50 -7.13
CA TRP A 339 12.03 17.14 -6.00
C TRP A 339 13.20 16.26 -5.52
N LYS A 340 14.23 16.89 -4.95
CA LYS A 340 15.34 16.12 -4.39
C LYS A 340 14.85 15.27 -3.21
N THR A 341 15.07 13.98 -3.30
CA THR A 341 14.97 13.07 -2.14
C THR A 341 16.34 13.04 -1.46
N GLY A 342 16.36 12.91 -0.13
CA GLY A 342 17.60 12.67 0.59
C GLY A 342 18.28 11.40 0.07
N THR A 343 19.59 11.44 -0.11
CA THR A 343 20.39 10.23 -0.30
C THR A 343 20.36 9.44 1.00
N ALA A 344 20.15 8.12 0.90
CA ALA A 344 20.23 7.19 2.03
C ALA A 344 21.60 7.20 2.67
#